data_f1025bd9a650a796210eae67dce74bfb
#
_entry.id   f1025bd9a650a796210eae67dce74bfb
#
_cell.length_a   1.000
_cell.length_b   1.000
_cell.length_c   1.000
_cell.angle_alpha   90.00
_cell.angle_beta   90.00
_cell.angle_gamma   90.00
#
_symmetry.space_group_name_H-M   'P 1'
#
loop_
_entity.id
_entity.type
_entity.pdbx_description
1 polymer ?
#
loop_
_entity_poly.entity_id
_entity_poly.type
_entity_poly.pdbx_seq_one_letter_code
_entity_poly.pdbx_strand_id
1 'polypeptide(L)'
;MNINPLLRAYEHGVRRFPRENLQNADLSGFTLISVDFERTNLIGSNLQRTFLTKARLGHCQMNWADLTYAKLNQADLSHADLTKASLYGAFAVKTNFKGAKLSGATLAHANLRGANLEQTNLTGANLFAANLREANFQKADFSWANLQEACLSLANLRDARLWATDLRRAFMKEMDLSALSLHGLAMDGAKLTGSCLRDTNLSHSSLRGANLRGADLTGANLTGVDLTGADLMGANLTQVVWHDAVVEGVNWEEAIADQSMFREGILGLGNHHNHRSHNVHQGRQGLNISCFGGLQAAYVI
;
A
#
# COMPACT_ATOMS: atom_id res chain seq x y z
N MET A 1 -38.14 4.44 1.92
CA MET A 1 -38.64 3.68 0.74
C MET A 1 -39.12 2.31 1.18
N ASN A 2 -40.23 1.81 0.63
CA ASN A 2 -40.70 0.44 0.96
C ASN A 2 -39.97 -0.58 0.08
N ILE A 3 -39.00 -1.35 0.68
CA ILE A 3 -38.20 -2.38 0.00
C ILE A 3 -38.86 -3.77 0.01
N ASN A 4 -40.02 -3.90 0.70
CA ASN A 4 -40.72 -5.19 0.84
C ASN A 4 -41.04 -5.88 -0.49
N PRO A 5 -41.45 -5.18 -1.56
CA PRO A 5 -41.72 -5.83 -2.85
C PRO A 5 -40.46 -6.47 -3.44
N LEU A 6 -39.31 -5.79 -3.37
CA LEU A 6 -38.03 -6.29 -3.85
C LEU A 6 -37.62 -7.53 -3.06
N LEU A 7 -37.69 -7.49 -1.73
CA LEU A 7 -37.32 -8.60 -0.87
C LEU A 7 -38.19 -9.82 -1.12
N ARG A 8 -39.52 -9.64 -1.23
CA ARG A 8 -40.46 -10.72 -1.58
C ARG A 8 -40.11 -11.34 -2.94
N ALA A 9 -39.85 -10.51 -3.95
CA ALA A 9 -39.45 -10.99 -5.27
C ALA A 9 -38.13 -11.81 -5.19
N TYR A 10 -37.15 -11.31 -4.40
CA TYR A 10 -35.88 -12.03 -4.17
C TYR A 10 -36.10 -13.39 -3.48
N GLU A 11 -36.97 -13.45 -2.46
CA GLU A 11 -37.38 -14.70 -1.77
C GLU A 11 -38.03 -15.70 -2.73
N HIS A 12 -38.78 -15.21 -3.72
CA HIS A 12 -39.37 -16.04 -4.78
C HIS A 12 -38.40 -16.36 -5.94
N GLY A 13 -37.10 -16.11 -5.76
CA GLY A 13 -36.07 -16.51 -6.72
C GLY A 13 -35.68 -15.46 -7.75
N VAL A 14 -36.35 -14.29 -7.79
CA VAL A 14 -35.91 -13.19 -8.67
C VAL A 14 -34.54 -12.68 -8.18
N ARG A 15 -33.61 -12.49 -9.09
CA ARG A 15 -32.27 -12.00 -8.78
C ARG A 15 -31.91 -10.70 -9.49
N ARG A 16 -32.68 -10.27 -10.48
CA ARG A 16 -32.39 -9.13 -11.33
C ARG A 16 -33.29 -7.93 -10.99
N PHE A 17 -32.64 -6.88 -10.50
CA PHE A 17 -33.27 -5.61 -10.13
C PHE A 17 -32.40 -4.45 -10.66
N PRO A 18 -32.07 -4.41 -11.97
CA PRO A 18 -31.18 -3.40 -12.52
C PRO A 18 -31.89 -2.05 -12.59
N ARG A 19 -31.13 -0.95 -12.40
CA ARG A 19 -31.59 0.43 -12.53
C ARG A 19 -32.69 0.82 -11.53
N GLU A 20 -32.85 0.10 -10.44
CA GLU A 20 -33.78 0.46 -9.37
C GLU A 20 -33.35 1.76 -8.69
N ASN A 21 -34.28 2.45 -8.09
CA ASN A 21 -34.00 3.57 -7.20
C ASN A 21 -34.14 3.10 -5.74
N LEU A 22 -33.00 2.79 -5.11
CA LEU A 22 -32.91 2.36 -3.72
C LEU A 22 -32.18 3.41 -2.86
N GLN A 23 -32.25 4.68 -3.27
CA GLN A 23 -31.66 5.78 -2.53
C GLN A 23 -32.18 5.82 -1.09
N ASN A 24 -31.27 5.93 -0.11
CA ASN A 24 -31.56 5.92 1.32
C ASN A 24 -32.35 4.68 1.79
N ALA A 25 -32.39 3.60 1.01
CA ALA A 25 -33.04 2.36 1.43
C ALA A 25 -32.25 1.69 2.56
N ASP A 26 -32.95 1.07 3.50
CA ASP A 26 -32.36 0.21 4.50
C ASP A 26 -32.38 -1.24 4.02
N LEU A 27 -31.20 -1.74 3.67
CA LEU A 27 -30.93 -3.10 3.22
C LEU A 27 -30.00 -3.84 4.22
N SER A 28 -29.89 -3.30 5.44
CA SER A 28 -28.95 -3.83 6.44
C SER A 28 -29.30 -5.26 6.86
N GLY A 29 -28.28 -6.11 6.94
CA GLY A 29 -28.40 -7.50 7.38
C GLY A 29 -29.10 -8.45 6.40
N PHE A 30 -29.66 -7.97 5.30
CA PHE A 30 -30.36 -8.84 4.35
C PHE A 30 -29.39 -9.76 3.59
N THR A 31 -29.91 -10.94 3.22
CA THR A 31 -29.20 -11.89 2.37
C THR A 31 -29.58 -11.64 0.92
N LEU A 32 -28.67 -11.05 0.14
CA LEU A 32 -28.84 -10.67 -1.26
C LEU A 32 -27.73 -11.28 -2.15
N ILE A 33 -27.40 -12.54 -1.90
CA ILE A 33 -26.35 -13.28 -2.62
C ILE A 33 -26.70 -13.36 -4.11
N SER A 34 -25.73 -13.06 -4.97
CA SER A 34 -25.87 -13.06 -6.43
C SER A 34 -26.99 -12.16 -6.97
N VAL A 35 -27.43 -11.16 -6.20
CA VAL A 35 -28.38 -10.16 -6.68
C VAL A 35 -27.74 -9.34 -7.81
N ASP A 36 -28.54 -8.99 -8.80
CA ASP A 36 -28.17 -8.09 -9.88
C ASP A 36 -28.83 -6.72 -9.67
N PHE A 37 -28.03 -5.78 -9.19
CA PHE A 37 -28.35 -4.37 -8.98
C PHE A 37 -27.62 -3.45 -9.98
N GLU A 38 -27.19 -4.00 -11.11
CA GLU A 38 -26.42 -3.21 -12.07
C GLU A 38 -27.08 -1.86 -12.38
N ARG A 39 -26.29 -0.77 -12.28
CA ARG A 39 -26.73 0.62 -12.51
C ARG A 39 -27.84 1.12 -11.58
N THR A 40 -28.03 0.50 -10.45
CA THR A 40 -29.01 0.91 -9.42
C THR A 40 -28.53 2.13 -8.67
N ASN A 41 -29.46 3.01 -8.30
CA ASN A 41 -29.19 4.13 -7.40
C ASN A 41 -29.28 3.64 -5.95
N LEU A 42 -28.14 3.55 -5.28
CA LEU A 42 -27.97 3.16 -3.87
C LEU A 42 -27.35 4.31 -3.05
N ILE A 43 -27.48 5.56 -3.49
CA ILE A 43 -26.93 6.72 -2.79
C ILE A 43 -27.46 6.76 -1.37
N GLY A 44 -26.56 6.86 -0.37
CA GLY A 44 -26.92 6.96 1.05
C GLY A 44 -27.65 5.74 1.61
N SER A 45 -27.71 4.62 0.88
CA SER A 45 -28.36 3.40 1.38
C SER A 45 -27.58 2.78 2.54
N ASN A 46 -28.32 2.14 3.45
CA ASN A 46 -27.76 1.33 4.52
C ASN A 46 -27.62 -0.12 4.05
N LEU A 47 -26.39 -0.56 3.83
CA LEU A 47 -26.02 -1.92 3.42
C LEU A 47 -25.16 -2.59 4.51
N GLN A 48 -25.23 -2.12 5.76
CA GLN A 48 -24.46 -2.68 6.86
C GLN A 48 -24.72 -4.17 7.01
N ARG A 49 -23.65 -4.96 7.10
CA ARG A 49 -23.72 -6.43 7.31
C ARG A 49 -24.54 -7.20 6.27
N THR A 50 -24.91 -6.56 5.15
CA THR A 50 -25.64 -7.20 4.05
C THR A 50 -24.78 -8.27 3.38
N PHE A 51 -25.38 -9.41 3.03
CA PHE A 51 -24.71 -10.48 2.31
C PHE A 51 -24.86 -10.26 0.80
N LEU A 52 -23.84 -9.71 0.17
CA LEU A 52 -23.74 -9.36 -1.25
C LEU A 52 -22.71 -10.22 -2.00
N THR A 53 -22.42 -11.41 -1.48
CA THR A 53 -21.48 -12.32 -2.14
C THR A 53 -21.92 -12.60 -3.59
N LYS A 54 -20.99 -12.42 -4.55
CA LYS A 54 -21.24 -12.57 -6.00
C LYS A 54 -22.33 -11.62 -6.55
N ALA A 55 -22.69 -10.57 -5.83
CA ALA A 55 -23.65 -9.58 -6.33
C ALA A 55 -23.05 -8.80 -7.52
N ARG A 56 -23.91 -8.39 -8.45
CA ARG A 56 -23.58 -7.50 -9.56
C ARG A 56 -24.00 -6.09 -9.20
N LEU A 57 -23.03 -5.24 -8.90
CA LEU A 57 -23.18 -3.85 -8.47
C LEU A 57 -22.44 -2.90 -9.44
N GLY A 58 -22.14 -3.38 -10.66
CA GLY A 58 -21.43 -2.60 -11.66
C GLY A 58 -22.17 -1.30 -11.99
N HIS A 59 -21.42 -0.20 -12.12
CA HIS A 59 -21.95 1.13 -12.44
C HIS A 59 -23.02 1.66 -11.46
N CYS A 60 -23.17 1.09 -10.26
CA CYS A 60 -24.09 1.61 -9.25
C CYS A 60 -23.63 2.98 -8.74
N GLN A 61 -24.60 3.83 -8.39
CA GLN A 61 -24.37 5.05 -7.63
C GLN A 61 -24.49 4.71 -6.14
N MET A 62 -23.37 4.70 -5.43
CA MET A 62 -23.28 4.27 -4.03
C MET A 62 -22.58 5.33 -3.16
N ASN A 63 -22.62 6.59 -3.59
CA ASN A 63 -22.04 7.70 -2.83
C ASN A 63 -22.68 7.73 -1.44
N TRP A 64 -21.85 7.87 -0.39
CA TRP A 64 -22.26 7.86 1.02
C TRP A 64 -23.03 6.61 1.48
N ALA A 65 -23.06 5.53 0.69
CA ALA A 65 -23.66 4.27 1.13
C ALA A 65 -22.84 3.69 2.30
N ASP A 66 -23.54 3.06 3.24
CA ASP A 66 -22.91 2.39 4.37
C ASP A 66 -22.87 0.86 4.14
N LEU A 67 -21.69 0.37 3.77
CA LEU A 67 -21.37 -1.05 3.59
C LEU A 67 -20.53 -1.61 4.76
N THR A 68 -20.62 -0.99 5.93
CA THR A 68 -19.85 -1.43 7.11
C THR A 68 -20.14 -2.90 7.40
N TYR A 69 -19.07 -3.71 7.45
CA TYR A 69 -19.09 -5.17 7.61
C TYR A 69 -19.89 -5.95 6.54
N ALA A 70 -20.23 -5.35 5.41
CA ALA A 70 -20.90 -6.05 4.31
C ALA A 70 -20.05 -7.22 3.77
N LYS A 71 -20.70 -8.26 3.28
CA LYS A 71 -20.08 -9.46 2.69
C LYS A 71 -20.09 -9.36 1.17
N LEU A 72 -19.03 -8.79 0.59
CA LEU A 72 -18.89 -8.48 -0.83
C LEU A 72 -18.01 -9.48 -1.59
N ASN A 73 -17.69 -10.63 -1.00
CA ASN A 73 -16.73 -11.56 -1.62
C ASN A 73 -17.16 -11.91 -3.05
N GLN A 74 -16.23 -11.75 -4.01
CA GLN A 74 -16.47 -12.01 -5.43
C GLN A 74 -17.58 -11.17 -6.07
N ALA A 75 -18.03 -10.09 -5.44
CA ALA A 75 -18.99 -9.16 -6.04
C ALA A 75 -18.31 -8.34 -7.15
N ASP A 76 -19.11 -7.88 -8.10
CA ASP A 76 -18.68 -6.95 -9.14
C ASP A 76 -19.19 -5.54 -8.83
N LEU A 77 -18.26 -4.65 -8.46
CA LEU A 77 -18.47 -3.22 -8.24
C LEU A 77 -17.70 -2.39 -9.30
N SER A 78 -17.43 -2.98 -10.45
CA SER A 78 -16.68 -2.28 -11.50
C SER A 78 -17.39 -0.99 -11.90
N HIS A 79 -16.62 0.10 -12.02
CA HIS A 79 -17.11 1.43 -12.36
C HIS A 79 -18.19 2.00 -11.44
N ALA A 80 -18.44 1.40 -10.28
CA ALA A 80 -19.36 1.96 -9.29
C ALA A 80 -18.83 3.26 -8.69
N ASP A 81 -19.71 4.17 -8.34
CA ASP A 81 -19.37 5.39 -7.62
C ASP A 81 -19.62 5.19 -6.11
N LEU A 82 -18.54 4.93 -5.38
CA LEU A 82 -18.47 4.72 -3.94
C LEU A 82 -17.86 5.92 -3.22
N THR A 83 -17.90 7.11 -3.83
CA THR A 83 -17.34 8.32 -3.24
C THR A 83 -17.91 8.55 -1.85
N LYS A 84 -17.02 8.67 -0.84
CA LYS A 84 -17.37 8.84 0.57
C LYS A 84 -18.23 7.72 1.18
N ALA A 85 -18.30 6.54 0.54
CA ALA A 85 -18.96 5.37 1.12
C ALA A 85 -18.15 4.81 2.30
N SER A 86 -18.84 4.15 3.23
CA SER A 86 -18.19 3.37 4.29
C SER A 86 -18.14 1.90 3.90
N LEU A 87 -16.93 1.36 3.79
CA LEU A 87 -16.63 -0.07 3.67
C LEU A 87 -15.84 -0.54 4.89
N TYR A 88 -16.00 0.13 6.04
CA TYR A 88 -15.27 -0.22 7.27
C TYR A 88 -15.48 -1.70 7.62
N GLY A 89 -14.39 -2.44 7.77
CA GLY A 89 -14.42 -3.86 8.10
C GLY A 89 -15.15 -4.76 7.08
N ALA A 90 -15.44 -4.27 5.88
CA ALA A 90 -16.12 -5.06 4.85
C ALA A 90 -15.28 -6.27 4.40
N PHE A 91 -15.93 -7.36 4.01
CA PHE A 91 -15.32 -8.57 3.49
C PHE A 91 -15.45 -8.57 1.96
N ALA A 92 -14.40 -8.14 1.27
CA ALA A 92 -14.36 -7.92 -0.17
C ALA A 92 -13.26 -8.75 -0.87
N VAL A 93 -13.10 -10.03 -0.44
CA VAL A 93 -12.10 -10.94 -1.00
C VAL A 93 -12.45 -11.25 -2.46
N LYS A 94 -11.44 -11.04 -3.35
CA LYS A 94 -11.58 -11.22 -4.81
C LYS A 94 -12.73 -10.41 -5.43
N THR A 95 -13.10 -9.29 -4.82
CA THR A 95 -14.11 -8.37 -5.35
C THR A 95 -13.52 -7.55 -6.50
N ASN A 96 -14.31 -7.31 -7.52
CA ASN A 96 -13.94 -6.48 -8.65
C ASN A 96 -14.36 -5.02 -8.42
N PHE A 97 -13.39 -4.12 -8.23
CA PHE A 97 -13.58 -2.67 -8.12
C PHE A 97 -12.98 -1.93 -9.32
N LYS A 98 -12.64 -2.63 -10.41
CA LYS A 98 -11.97 -2.01 -11.54
C LYS A 98 -12.66 -0.72 -11.99
N GLY A 99 -11.89 0.39 -12.04
CA GLY A 99 -12.40 1.70 -12.44
C GLY A 99 -13.41 2.33 -11.50
N ALA A 100 -13.63 1.77 -10.30
CA ALA A 100 -14.54 2.36 -9.32
C ALA A 100 -13.99 3.68 -8.75
N LYS A 101 -14.90 4.56 -8.30
CA LYS A 101 -14.56 5.79 -7.59
C LYS A 101 -14.71 5.54 -6.09
N LEU A 102 -13.61 5.61 -5.37
CA LEU A 102 -13.51 5.40 -3.92
C LEU A 102 -12.95 6.64 -3.20
N SER A 103 -13.03 7.82 -3.85
CA SER A 103 -12.47 9.04 -3.27
C SER A 103 -13.10 9.34 -1.92
N GLY A 104 -12.26 9.52 -0.90
CA GLY A 104 -12.68 9.78 0.48
C GLY A 104 -13.49 8.66 1.13
N ALA A 105 -13.53 7.47 0.54
CA ALA A 105 -14.19 6.30 1.13
C ALA A 105 -13.41 5.78 2.33
N THR A 106 -14.10 5.13 3.28
CA THR A 106 -13.48 4.46 4.42
C THR A 106 -13.46 2.96 4.19
N LEU A 107 -12.25 2.41 3.98
CA LEU A 107 -11.98 0.97 3.83
C LEU A 107 -11.13 0.45 5.00
N ALA A 108 -11.08 1.20 6.12
CA ALA A 108 -10.28 0.80 7.28
C ALA A 108 -10.72 -0.59 7.78
N HIS A 109 -9.72 -1.43 8.09
CA HIS A 109 -9.91 -2.83 8.51
C HIS A 109 -10.64 -3.73 7.50
N ALA A 110 -10.91 -3.27 6.28
CA ALA A 110 -11.55 -4.10 5.26
C ALA A 110 -10.62 -5.23 4.79
N ASN A 111 -11.21 -6.37 4.45
CA ASN A 111 -10.48 -7.47 3.82
C ASN A 111 -10.69 -7.44 2.30
N LEU A 112 -9.70 -6.91 1.59
CA LEU A 112 -9.65 -6.75 0.13
C LEU A 112 -8.67 -7.74 -0.53
N ARG A 113 -8.36 -8.84 0.15
CA ARG A 113 -7.38 -9.79 -0.37
C ARG A 113 -7.73 -10.26 -1.77
N GLY A 114 -6.78 -10.12 -2.70
CA GLY A 114 -6.95 -10.52 -4.10
C GLY A 114 -8.02 -9.72 -4.87
N ALA A 115 -8.48 -8.58 -4.33
CA ALA A 115 -9.42 -7.72 -5.03
C ALA A 115 -8.78 -7.07 -6.26
N ASN A 116 -9.57 -6.81 -7.28
CA ASN A 116 -9.15 -6.05 -8.44
C ASN A 116 -9.53 -4.57 -8.27
N LEU A 117 -8.54 -3.73 -8.01
CA LEU A 117 -8.67 -2.27 -7.88
C LEU A 117 -7.93 -1.54 -9.01
N GLU A 118 -7.77 -2.19 -10.17
CA GLU A 118 -7.15 -1.59 -11.35
C GLU A 118 -7.88 -0.31 -11.75
N GLN A 119 -7.12 0.78 -11.99
CA GLN A 119 -7.67 2.08 -12.40
C GLN A 119 -8.68 2.70 -11.41
N THR A 120 -8.68 2.28 -10.14
CA THR A 120 -9.55 2.90 -9.12
C THR A 120 -9.04 4.28 -8.73
N ASN A 121 -9.98 5.16 -8.40
CA ASN A 121 -9.69 6.41 -7.74
C ASN A 121 -9.87 6.25 -6.23
N LEU A 122 -8.75 6.19 -5.49
CA LEU A 122 -8.68 6.07 -4.03
C LEU A 122 -8.20 7.38 -3.37
N THR A 123 -8.31 8.52 -4.08
CA THR A 123 -7.83 9.81 -3.57
C THR A 123 -8.45 10.12 -2.21
N GLY A 124 -7.60 10.34 -1.19
CA GLY A 124 -8.04 10.64 0.17
C GLY A 124 -8.79 9.50 0.88
N ALA A 125 -8.79 8.29 0.33
CA ALA A 125 -9.44 7.14 0.97
C ALA A 125 -8.69 6.71 2.24
N ASN A 126 -9.42 6.21 3.22
CA ASN A 126 -8.86 5.65 4.45
C ASN A 126 -8.81 4.12 4.34
N LEU A 127 -7.60 3.56 4.18
CA LEU A 127 -7.31 2.12 4.14
C LEU A 127 -6.51 1.68 5.37
N PHE A 128 -6.62 2.39 6.50
CA PHE A 128 -5.92 2.05 7.73
C PHE A 128 -6.12 0.58 8.09
N ALA A 129 -5.02 -0.14 8.32
CA ALA A 129 -5.00 -1.56 8.69
C ALA A 129 -5.83 -2.49 7.77
N ALA A 130 -6.07 -2.09 6.51
CA ALA A 130 -6.77 -2.93 5.54
C ALA A 130 -5.89 -4.12 5.08
N ASN A 131 -6.50 -5.27 4.83
CA ASN A 131 -5.82 -6.39 4.20
C ASN A 131 -5.93 -6.29 2.68
N LEU A 132 -4.85 -5.85 2.04
CA LEU A 132 -4.70 -5.61 0.61
C LEU A 132 -3.79 -6.66 -0.08
N ARG A 133 -3.51 -7.78 0.61
CA ARG A 133 -2.62 -8.82 0.08
C ARG A 133 -3.10 -9.30 -1.28
N GLU A 134 -2.17 -9.48 -2.21
CA GLU A 134 -2.47 -10.00 -3.56
C GLU A 134 -3.44 -9.12 -4.38
N ALA A 135 -3.79 -7.91 -3.92
CA ALA A 135 -4.69 -7.02 -4.64
C ALA A 135 -4.01 -6.40 -5.86
N ASN A 136 -4.77 -6.18 -6.92
CA ASN A 136 -4.28 -5.50 -8.11
C ASN A 136 -4.67 -4.01 -8.09
N PHE A 137 -3.66 -3.14 -7.96
CA PHE A 137 -3.80 -1.67 -7.96
C PHE A 137 -3.17 -1.03 -9.18
N GLN A 138 -2.98 -1.78 -10.26
CA GLN A 138 -2.37 -1.21 -11.45
C GLN A 138 -3.11 0.06 -11.88
N LYS A 139 -2.36 1.18 -12.06
CA LYS A 139 -2.89 2.51 -12.42
C LYS A 139 -3.91 3.09 -11.43
N ALA A 140 -3.98 2.61 -10.21
CA ALA A 140 -4.81 3.21 -9.16
C ALA A 140 -4.24 4.55 -8.69
N ASP A 141 -5.09 5.44 -8.22
CA ASP A 141 -4.68 6.72 -7.66
C ASP A 141 -4.93 6.73 -6.13
N PHE A 142 -3.83 6.67 -5.37
CA PHE A 142 -3.81 6.73 -3.90
C PHE A 142 -3.46 8.12 -3.36
N SER A 143 -3.45 9.16 -4.17
CA SER A 143 -3.05 10.49 -3.72
C SER A 143 -3.80 10.84 -2.43
N TRP A 144 -3.05 11.26 -1.37
CA TRP A 144 -3.59 11.60 -0.04
C TRP A 144 -4.25 10.43 0.73
N ALA A 145 -4.17 9.20 0.24
CA ALA A 145 -4.76 8.07 0.94
C ALA A 145 -3.99 7.70 2.21
N ASN A 146 -4.70 7.20 3.21
CA ASN A 146 -4.12 6.63 4.42
C ASN A 146 -3.99 5.11 4.30
N LEU A 147 -2.77 4.61 4.15
CA LEU A 147 -2.40 3.19 4.10
C LEU A 147 -1.60 2.76 5.35
N GLN A 148 -1.69 3.53 6.45
CA GLN A 148 -1.00 3.15 7.68
C GLN A 148 -1.41 1.75 8.12
N GLU A 149 -0.42 0.92 8.48
CA GLU A 149 -0.60 -0.45 8.95
C GLU A 149 -1.31 -1.38 7.94
N ALA A 150 -1.58 -0.92 6.70
CA ALA A 150 -2.18 -1.76 5.68
C ALA A 150 -1.23 -2.90 5.27
N CYS A 151 -1.80 -4.07 4.97
CA CYS A 151 -1.05 -5.22 4.49
C CYS A 151 -1.08 -5.27 2.95
N LEU A 152 -0.01 -4.83 2.31
CA LEU A 152 0.16 -4.74 0.86
C LEU A 152 0.97 -5.91 0.25
N SER A 153 1.46 -6.84 1.06
CA SER A 153 2.34 -7.91 0.57
C SER A 153 1.77 -8.60 -0.66
N LEU A 154 2.59 -8.75 -1.71
CA LEU A 154 2.21 -9.33 -3.00
C LEU A 154 1.16 -8.52 -3.79
N ALA A 155 0.85 -7.29 -3.40
CA ALA A 155 -0.01 -6.41 -4.18
C ALA A 155 0.73 -5.87 -5.42
N ASN A 156 0.00 -5.67 -6.51
CA ASN A 156 0.54 -5.06 -7.72
C ASN A 156 0.26 -3.55 -7.70
N LEU A 157 1.31 -2.73 -7.54
CA LEU A 157 1.25 -1.26 -7.54
C LEU A 157 1.77 -0.64 -8.86
N ARG A 158 1.93 -1.42 -9.91
CA ARG A 158 2.48 -0.94 -11.17
C ARG A 158 1.69 0.26 -11.70
N ASP A 159 2.40 1.33 -12.07
CA ASP A 159 1.82 2.58 -12.56
C ASP A 159 0.85 3.27 -11.57
N ALA A 160 0.81 2.86 -10.28
CA ALA A 160 -0.01 3.51 -9.28
C ALA A 160 0.54 4.91 -8.92
N ARG A 161 -0.35 5.84 -8.59
CA ARG A 161 0.01 7.16 -8.07
C ARG A 161 -0.08 7.15 -6.56
N LEU A 162 1.05 7.51 -5.90
CA LEU A 162 1.19 7.48 -4.45
C LEU A 162 1.46 8.86 -3.84
N TRP A 163 1.12 9.94 -4.54
CA TRP A 163 1.45 11.29 -4.09
C TRP A 163 0.81 11.61 -2.73
N ALA A 164 1.64 12.04 -1.77
CA ALA A 164 1.23 12.33 -0.39
C ALA A 164 0.48 11.18 0.32
N THR A 165 0.69 9.93 -0.11
CA THR A 165 0.15 8.73 0.53
C THR A 165 0.88 8.46 1.84
N ASP A 166 0.14 8.12 2.89
CA ASP A 166 0.69 7.74 4.18
C ASP A 166 0.87 6.21 4.25
N LEU A 167 2.12 5.75 4.28
CA LEU A 167 2.52 4.34 4.32
C LEU A 167 3.19 3.95 5.65
N ARG A 168 3.03 4.75 6.69
CA ARG A 168 3.64 4.45 7.99
C ARG A 168 3.22 3.08 8.50
N ARG A 169 4.20 2.27 8.92
CA ARG A 169 4.02 0.90 9.43
C ARG A 169 3.33 -0.05 8.44
N ALA A 170 3.17 0.31 7.16
CA ALA A 170 2.60 -0.58 6.16
C ALA A 170 3.44 -1.85 5.98
N PHE A 171 2.79 -2.98 5.75
CA PHE A 171 3.42 -4.28 5.51
C PHE A 171 3.58 -4.48 4.00
N MET A 172 4.81 -4.32 3.50
CA MET A 172 5.19 -4.37 2.08
C MET A 172 6.28 -5.42 1.81
N LYS A 173 6.27 -6.50 2.58
CA LYS A 173 7.29 -7.56 2.48
C LYS A 173 7.27 -8.20 1.09
N GLU A 174 8.47 -8.40 0.51
CA GLU A 174 8.68 -9.09 -0.76
C GLU A 174 7.90 -8.47 -1.94
N MET A 175 7.70 -7.15 -1.92
CA MET A 175 7.03 -6.43 -3.01
C MET A 175 8.02 -6.00 -4.09
N ASP A 176 7.53 -5.97 -5.32
CA ASP A 176 8.19 -5.26 -6.41
C ASP A 176 7.71 -3.80 -6.44
N LEU A 177 8.59 -2.91 -6.00
CA LEU A 177 8.39 -1.46 -5.96
C LEU A 177 9.36 -0.76 -6.95
N SER A 178 9.98 -1.53 -7.84
CA SER A 178 11.01 -1.03 -8.75
C SER A 178 10.48 0.11 -9.62
N ALA A 179 11.35 1.10 -9.86
CA ALA A 179 11.06 2.29 -10.66
C ALA A 179 9.84 3.12 -10.24
N LEU A 180 9.22 2.84 -9.08
CA LEU A 180 8.13 3.67 -8.55
C LEU A 180 8.65 5.01 -8.03
N SER A 181 7.80 6.01 -8.05
CA SER A 181 8.04 7.27 -7.33
C SER A 181 7.41 7.19 -5.94
N LEU A 182 8.27 7.07 -4.93
CA LEU A 182 7.91 7.12 -3.51
C LEU A 182 8.41 8.43 -2.87
N HIS A 183 8.66 9.46 -3.71
CA HIS A 183 9.19 10.76 -3.31
C HIS A 183 8.33 11.43 -2.23
N GLY A 184 8.96 11.87 -1.17
CA GLY A 184 8.33 12.65 -0.09
C GLY A 184 7.31 11.88 0.74
N LEU A 185 7.25 10.55 0.65
CA LEU A 185 6.26 9.76 1.38
C LEU A 185 6.65 9.53 2.85
N ALA A 186 5.63 9.47 3.71
CA ALA A 186 5.77 9.01 5.08
C ALA A 186 5.72 7.47 5.11
N MET A 187 6.86 6.85 5.43
CA MET A 187 7.05 5.39 5.47
C MET A 187 7.71 4.94 6.79
N ASP A 188 7.57 5.74 7.86
CA ASP A 188 8.16 5.42 9.15
C ASP A 188 7.70 4.07 9.67
N GLY A 189 8.63 3.22 10.06
CA GLY A 189 8.35 1.88 10.55
C GLY A 189 7.80 0.90 9.51
N ALA A 190 7.76 1.26 8.22
CA ALA A 190 7.32 0.38 7.15
C ALA A 190 8.10 -0.94 7.13
N LYS A 191 7.45 -2.05 6.77
CA LYS A 191 8.02 -3.40 6.73
C LYS A 191 8.29 -3.79 5.28
N LEU A 192 9.52 -3.53 4.82
CA LEU A 192 10.01 -3.68 3.45
C LEU A 192 11.00 -4.85 3.29
N THR A 193 10.99 -5.81 4.21
CA THR A 193 11.92 -6.94 4.19
C THR A 193 11.87 -7.66 2.84
N GLY A 194 13.03 -7.83 2.19
CA GLY A 194 13.17 -8.54 0.93
C GLY A 194 12.47 -7.89 -0.27
N SER A 195 12.06 -6.63 -0.19
CA SER A 195 11.39 -5.93 -1.30
C SER A 195 12.41 -5.47 -2.35
N CYS A 196 11.98 -5.46 -3.61
CA CYS A 196 12.73 -4.87 -4.71
C CYS A 196 12.40 -3.38 -4.82
N LEU A 197 13.39 -2.53 -4.55
CA LEU A 197 13.34 -1.07 -4.62
C LEU A 197 14.33 -0.54 -5.68
N ARG A 198 14.63 -1.34 -6.70
CA ARG A 198 15.59 -0.97 -7.75
C ARG A 198 15.11 0.25 -8.52
N ASP A 199 16.02 1.19 -8.72
CA ASP A 199 15.76 2.43 -9.47
C ASP A 199 14.56 3.24 -8.92
N THR A 200 14.15 3.00 -7.66
CA THR A 200 13.03 3.69 -7.02
C THR A 200 13.44 5.10 -6.60
N ASN A 201 12.58 6.07 -6.86
CA ASN A 201 12.76 7.41 -6.31
C ASN A 201 12.16 7.50 -4.90
N LEU A 202 13.03 7.47 -3.89
CA LEU A 202 12.69 7.62 -2.45
C LEU A 202 13.08 9.00 -1.92
N SER A 203 13.51 9.93 -2.79
CA SER A 203 14.03 11.23 -2.33
C SER A 203 13.05 11.96 -1.42
N HIS A 204 13.58 12.58 -0.35
CA HIS A 204 12.84 13.32 0.67
C HIS A 204 11.74 12.52 1.40
N SER A 205 11.74 11.20 1.30
CA SER A 205 10.82 10.35 2.08
C SER A 205 11.33 10.13 3.50
N SER A 206 10.42 9.79 4.43
CA SER A 206 10.79 9.35 5.77
C SER A 206 10.68 7.82 5.88
N LEU A 207 11.80 7.18 6.23
CA LEU A 207 11.94 5.74 6.47
C LEU A 207 12.45 5.45 7.89
N ARG A 208 12.16 6.38 8.83
CA ARG A 208 12.59 6.24 10.23
C ARG A 208 12.13 4.91 10.82
N GLY A 209 13.07 4.14 11.36
CA GLY A 209 12.80 2.83 11.95
C GLY A 209 12.16 1.81 10.98
N ALA A 210 12.25 2.03 9.66
CA ALA A 210 11.77 1.08 8.67
C ALA A 210 12.62 -0.20 8.68
N ASN A 211 12.00 -1.33 8.38
CA ASN A 211 12.69 -2.60 8.21
C ASN A 211 12.91 -2.89 6.72
N LEU A 212 14.15 -2.71 6.28
CA LEU A 212 14.63 -2.90 4.90
C LEU A 212 15.57 -4.12 4.78
N ARG A 213 15.53 -5.06 5.74
CA ARG A 213 16.42 -6.23 5.75
C ARG A 213 16.31 -6.99 4.44
N GLY A 214 17.48 -7.23 3.81
CA GLY A 214 17.58 -7.95 2.54
C GLY A 214 16.86 -7.29 1.37
N ALA A 215 16.47 -6.01 1.46
CA ALA A 215 15.88 -5.27 0.35
C ALA A 215 16.92 -4.97 -0.73
N ASP A 216 16.50 -4.95 -2.00
CA ASP A 216 17.33 -4.53 -3.12
C ASP A 216 17.05 -3.08 -3.49
N LEU A 217 17.95 -2.17 -3.08
CA LEU A 217 17.89 -0.74 -3.37
C LEU A 217 18.84 -0.33 -4.51
N THR A 218 19.32 -1.28 -5.32
CA THR A 218 20.25 -0.98 -6.41
C THR A 218 19.74 0.19 -7.26
N GLY A 219 20.55 1.24 -7.44
CA GLY A 219 20.21 2.43 -8.23
C GLY A 219 19.15 3.35 -7.62
N ALA A 220 18.65 3.07 -6.42
CA ALA A 220 17.62 3.91 -5.79
C ALA A 220 18.14 5.33 -5.49
N ASN A 221 17.27 6.31 -5.61
CA ASN A 221 17.54 7.69 -5.22
C ASN A 221 17.06 7.93 -3.77
N LEU A 222 18.02 8.05 -2.84
CA LEU A 222 17.80 8.33 -1.42
C LEU A 222 18.16 9.80 -1.06
N THR A 223 18.20 10.71 -2.03
CA THR A 223 18.49 12.14 -1.77
C THR A 223 17.55 12.69 -0.70
N GLY A 224 18.12 13.25 0.39
CA GLY A 224 17.35 13.86 1.48
C GLY A 224 16.42 12.89 2.23
N VAL A 225 16.62 11.57 2.12
CA VAL A 225 15.83 10.58 2.86
C VAL A 225 16.20 10.58 4.34
N ASP A 226 15.24 10.36 5.22
CA ASP A 226 15.48 10.11 6.64
C ASP A 226 15.37 8.60 6.94
N LEU A 227 16.53 7.96 7.18
CA LEU A 227 16.67 6.54 7.55
C LEU A 227 16.97 6.36 9.04
N THR A 228 16.78 7.38 9.88
CA THR A 228 17.11 7.31 11.31
C THR A 228 16.56 6.01 11.94
N GLY A 229 17.46 5.18 12.48
CA GLY A 229 17.13 3.91 13.14
C GLY A 229 16.57 2.83 12.22
N ALA A 230 16.69 2.96 10.90
CA ALA A 230 16.27 1.92 9.96
C ALA A 230 17.17 0.68 10.03
N ASP A 231 16.62 -0.49 9.69
CA ASP A 231 17.36 -1.76 9.62
C ASP A 231 17.57 -2.14 8.15
N LEU A 232 18.80 -1.97 7.68
CA LEU A 232 19.29 -2.29 6.33
C LEU A 232 20.16 -3.58 6.31
N MET A 233 20.07 -4.41 7.34
CA MET A 233 20.85 -5.65 7.42
C MET A 233 20.67 -6.49 6.14
N GLY A 234 21.79 -6.81 5.48
CA GLY A 234 21.81 -7.61 4.24
C GLY A 234 21.21 -6.92 3.02
N ALA A 235 20.87 -5.63 3.08
CA ALA A 235 20.32 -4.89 1.94
C ALA A 235 21.39 -4.66 0.86
N ASN A 236 20.97 -4.62 -0.41
CA ASN A 236 21.84 -4.24 -1.53
C ASN A 236 21.67 -2.74 -1.83
N LEU A 237 22.74 -1.99 -1.61
CA LEU A 237 22.84 -0.53 -1.72
C LEU A 237 23.75 -0.09 -2.87
N THR A 238 23.98 -0.95 -3.87
CA THR A 238 24.86 -0.67 -4.99
C THR A 238 24.27 0.46 -5.86
N GLN A 239 25.08 1.44 -6.24
CA GLN A 239 24.70 2.58 -7.09
C GLN A 239 23.60 3.48 -6.50
N VAL A 240 23.38 3.45 -5.19
CA VAL A 240 22.43 4.33 -4.51
C VAL A 240 22.94 5.77 -4.50
N VAL A 241 22.04 6.73 -4.74
CA VAL A 241 22.32 8.16 -4.59
C VAL A 241 21.94 8.59 -3.17
N TRP A 242 22.91 9.13 -2.40
CA TRP A 242 22.78 9.39 -0.95
C TRP A 242 22.73 10.86 -0.56
N HIS A 243 22.76 11.78 -1.51
CA HIS A 243 22.91 13.22 -1.24
C HIS A 243 21.96 13.68 -0.11
N ASP A 244 22.49 14.34 0.93
CA ASP A 244 21.75 14.81 2.11
C ASP A 244 20.92 13.74 2.86
N ALA A 245 21.22 12.44 2.71
CA ALA A 245 20.53 11.39 3.43
C ALA A 245 20.89 11.40 4.93
N VAL A 246 19.90 11.25 5.80
CA VAL A 246 20.07 11.12 7.25
C VAL A 246 20.09 9.65 7.63
N VAL A 247 21.22 9.19 8.24
CA VAL A 247 21.46 7.76 8.50
C VAL A 247 21.82 7.47 9.96
N GLU A 248 21.38 8.29 10.90
CA GLU A 248 21.65 8.12 12.31
C GLU A 248 21.06 6.79 12.83
N GLY A 249 21.90 5.99 13.50
CA GLY A 249 21.45 4.72 14.13
C GLY A 249 21.00 3.63 13.17
N VAL A 250 21.37 3.71 11.89
CA VAL A 250 21.05 2.68 10.89
C VAL A 250 21.85 1.41 11.16
N ASN A 251 21.19 0.25 11.08
CA ASN A 251 21.85 -1.05 11.09
C ASN A 251 22.28 -1.42 9.66
N TRP A 252 23.61 -1.48 9.43
CA TRP A 252 24.26 -1.80 8.14
C TRP A 252 24.82 -3.23 8.08
N GLU A 253 24.56 -4.07 9.08
CA GLU A 253 25.16 -5.38 9.16
C GLU A 253 24.88 -6.19 7.88
N GLU A 254 25.92 -6.79 7.30
CA GLU A 254 25.85 -7.56 6.05
C GLU A 254 25.32 -6.79 4.82
N ALA A 255 25.09 -5.50 4.89
CA ALA A 255 24.68 -4.72 3.72
C ALA A 255 25.80 -4.69 2.66
N ILE A 256 25.40 -4.67 1.40
CA ILE A 256 26.30 -4.61 0.24
C ILE A 256 26.22 -3.19 -0.33
N ALA A 257 27.37 -2.51 -0.41
CA ALA A 257 27.46 -1.18 -1.00
C ALA A 257 28.69 -1.05 -1.89
N ASP A 258 28.67 -0.06 -2.76
CA ASP A 258 29.84 0.36 -3.52
C ASP A 258 30.50 1.61 -2.92
N GLN A 259 31.43 2.22 -3.66
CA GLN A 259 32.16 3.41 -3.21
C GLN A 259 31.29 4.68 -3.12
N SER A 260 30.04 4.68 -3.56
CA SER A 260 29.16 5.85 -3.54
C SER A 260 28.95 6.38 -2.12
N MET A 261 28.73 5.48 -1.14
CA MET A 261 28.55 5.84 0.26
C MET A 261 29.74 6.58 0.88
N PHE A 262 30.98 6.25 0.45
CA PHE A 262 32.19 6.90 0.95
C PHE A 262 32.39 8.29 0.32
N ARG A 263 32.06 8.43 -0.95
CA ARG A 263 32.20 9.71 -1.66
C ARG A 263 31.25 10.79 -1.12
N GLU A 264 30.09 10.38 -0.67
CA GLU A 264 29.05 11.27 -0.13
C GLU A 264 29.17 11.49 1.39
N GLY A 265 30.23 10.96 2.03
CA GLY A 265 30.49 11.13 3.46
C GLY A 265 29.54 10.38 4.38
N ILE A 266 28.66 9.52 3.85
CA ILE A 266 27.69 8.72 4.62
C ILE A 266 28.38 7.80 5.62
N LEU A 267 29.49 7.16 5.19
CA LEU A 267 30.41 6.43 6.05
C LEU A 267 31.70 7.25 6.12
N GLY A 268 31.85 8.04 7.17
CA GLY A 268 33.07 8.84 7.38
C GLY A 268 34.29 7.96 7.39
N LEU A 269 35.33 8.33 6.60
CA LEU A 269 36.68 7.87 6.81
C LEU A 269 37.14 8.48 8.14
N GLY A 270 36.81 7.83 9.24
CA GLY A 270 37.28 8.22 10.57
C GLY A 270 38.80 8.25 10.58
N ASN A 271 39.41 9.45 10.59
CA ASN A 271 40.78 9.66 10.98
C ASN A 271 40.94 9.26 12.46
N HIS A 272 41.05 7.99 12.73
CA HIS A 272 41.66 7.50 13.97
C HIS A 272 42.65 6.40 13.64
N HIS A 273 43.92 6.80 13.70
CA HIS A 273 45.03 5.87 13.88
C HIS A 273 44.72 4.94 15.05
N ASN A 274 44.44 3.66 14.76
CA ASN A 274 45.03 2.54 15.47
C ASN A 274 44.63 1.19 14.87
N HIS A 275 45.66 0.58 14.30
CA HIS A 275 45.96 -0.85 14.13
C HIS A 275 44.84 -1.91 14.11
N ARG A 276 44.48 -2.42 12.93
CA ARG A 276 44.86 -3.77 12.46
C ARG A 276 44.34 -3.98 11.04
N SER A 277 45.31 -4.08 10.13
CA SER A 277 45.12 -4.49 8.74
C SER A 277 44.50 -5.88 8.68
N HIS A 278 43.28 -5.98 8.15
CA HIS A 278 42.78 -7.22 7.57
C HIS A 278 42.45 -6.96 6.10
N ASN A 279 43.05 -7.80 5.26
CA ASN A 279 43.04 -7.73 3.81
C ASN A 279 41.61 -7.57 3.23
N VAL A 280 41.38 -6.44 2.58
CA VAL A 280 40.24 -6.23 1.71
C VAL A 280 40.54 -6.93 0.39
N HIS A 281 39.88 -8.03 0.10
CA HIS A 281 39.89 -8.61 -1.23
C HIS A 281 39.10 -7.69 -2.15
N GLN A 282 39.81 -6.94 -2.99
CA GLN A 282 39.24 -6.21 -4.12
C GLN A 282 38.84 -7.20 -5.21
N GLY A 283 37.63 -7.74 -5.10
CA GLY A 283 36.92 -8.33 -6.23
C GLY A 283 35.96 -7.29 -6.83
N ARG A 284 35.63 -7.39 -8.12
CA ARG A 284 34.66 -6.53 -8.86
C ARG A 284 33.24 -6.64 -8.32
N GLN A 285 33.02 -6.96 -7.07
CA GLN A 285 31.77 -7.14 -6.35
C GLN A 285 31.74 -6.15 -5.19
N GLY A 286 30.55 -5.63 -4.85
CA GLY A 286 30.34 -4.62 -3.82
C GLY A 286 31.01 -4.95 -2.47
N LEU A 287 31.33 -3.92 -1.69
CA LEU A 287 31.91 -4.04 -0.36
C LEU A 287 30.86 -4.54 0.64
N ASN A 288 31.19 -5.59 1.37
CA ASN A 288 30.35 -6.05 2.48
C ASN A 288 30.62 -5.18 3.72
N ILE A 289 29.61 -4.45 4.20
CA ILE A 289 29.74 -3.47 5.29
C ILE A 289 29.95 -4.14 6.65
N SER A 290 29.65 -5.43 6.80
CA SER A 290 29.86 -6.18 8.04
C SER A 290 31.33 -6.19 8.52
N CYS A 291 32.30 -5.91 7.62
CA CYS A 291 33.71 -5.80 7.98
C CYS A 291 34.08 -4.53 8.77
N PHE A 292 33.13 -3.58 8.91
CA PHE A 292 33.37 -2.30 9.59
C PHE A 292 32.75 -2.27 11.00
N GLY A 293 32.81 -3.37 11.73
CA GLY A 293 32.32 -3.46 13.10
C GLY A 293 32.80 -2.27 13.96
N GLY A 294 31.87 -1.39 14.34
CA GLY A 294 32.12 -0.33 15.33
C GLY A 294 32.07 1.11 14.85
N LEU A 295 31.70 1.40 13.60
CA LEU A 295 31.55 2.79 13.15
C LEU A 295 30.12 3.30 13.45
N GLN A 296 29.98 4.05 14.54
CA GLN A 296 28.83 4.95 14.71
C GLN A 296 28.92 6.04 13.63
N ALA A 297 27.81 6.27 12.94
CA ALA A 297 27.69 7.29 11.92
C ALA A 297 28.20 8.64 12.44
N ALA A 298 29.17 9.22 11.74
CA ALA A 298 29.62 10.59 12.01
C ALA A 298 28.56 11.57 11.47
N TYR A 299 28.27 12.56 12.27
CA TYR A 299 27.33 13.64 12.00
C TYR A 299 27.50 14.26 10.61
N VAL A 300 26.37 14.47 9.92
CA VAL A 300 26.29 15.39 8.78
C VAL A 300 26.21 16.80 9.34
N ILE A 301 27.20 17.62 9.00
CA ILE A 301 27.17 19.08 9.19
C ILE A 301 26.56 19.69 7.93
#